data_1a5fa419c184cf10be574e92aed6251c
#
_entry.id   1a5fa419c184cf10be574e92aed6251c
#
_cell.length_a   1.000
_cell.length_b   1.000
_cell.length_c   1.000
_cell.angle_alpha   90.00
_cell.angle_beta   90.00
_cell.angle_gamma   90.00
#
_symmetry.space_group_name_H-M   'P 1'
#
loop_
_entity.id
_entity.type
_entity.pdbx_description
1 polymer ?
#
loop_
_entity_poly.entity_id
_entity_poly.type
_entity_poly.pdbx_seq_one_letter_code
_entity_poly.pdbx_strand_id
1 'polypeptide(L)'
;AKFDVSFLEMAYKKYNLGEFKNPVIDTLELSRTLDNNYARHSLSALVKRYNVPWDEESHHRGDYDAEGTALVLYKMLEKLDSRNIETMEQLSNIVDSKEMYKYGNTNHINIIALNKKGLKNLFKIVSFANTTYLYKTPRIPRSVINEYREGLLIGSGCYESEVFKQATSKSEEELSNIIRFYDYVEVQPPECYSHLVETGDFANEGEVISNIKKIINTTIEAGKLIVATGDVHHLTREDKIYREIIVNQKVPGGGRHPLARGGIKNIPSNHFRTTTEMLEDFSFLDDKTRKLIVIDNPNKIADMAEIIEVIIETGGIPFSPKIDKSVETVTDLVFTKASDMYGDPLPYNIEERISKELYGDGVYEA
;
A
#
# COMPACT_ATOMS: atom_id res chain seq x y z
N ALA A 1 8.72 -8.80 16.63
CA ALA A 1 8.02 -8.69 17.92
C ALA A 1 6.53 -9.03 17.84
N LYS A 2 5.73 -8.51 16.87
CA LYS A 2 4.27 -8.81 16.83
C LYS A 2 3.96 -10.30 16.75
N PHE A 3 4.70 -11.05 15.95
CA PHE A 3 4.58 -12.49 15.84
C PHE A 3 4.88 -13.18 17.19
N ASP A 4 5.99 -12.86 17.81
CA ASP A 4 6.44 -13.46 19.08
C ASP A 4 5.48 -13.15 20.23
N VAL A 5 4.96 -11.92 20.28
CA VAL A 5 3.98 -11.47 21.28
C VAL A 5 2.69 -12.28 21.18
N SER A 6 2.18 -12.56 19.98
CA SER A 6 0.97 -13.35 19.82
C SER A 6 1.13 -14.78 20.36
N PHE A 7 2.29 -15.38 20.22
CA PHE A 7 2.60 -16.69 20.86
C PHE A 7 2.65 -16.60 22.38
N LEU A 8 3.24 -15.52 22.93
CA LEU A 8 3.25 -15.30 24.37
C LEU A 8 1.83 -15.09 24.92
N GLU A 9 1.02 -14.29 24.28
CA GLU A 9 -0.39 -14.08 24.66
C GLU A 9 -1.18 -15.39 24.66
N MET A 10 -1.01 -16.22 23.59
CA MET A 10 -1.61 -17.55 23.53
C MET A 10 -1.11 -18.47 24.63
N ALA A 11 0.18 -18.45 24.94
CA ALA A 11 0.76 -19.24 26.02
C ALA A 11 0.22 -18.80 27.39
N TYR A 12 0.15 -17.49 27.65
CA TYR A 12 -0.44 -16.93 28.86
C TYR A 12 -1.89 -17.40 29.04
N LYS A 13 -2.68 -17.34 27.98
CA LYS A 13 -4.07 -17.83 27.99
C LYS A 13 -4.14 -19.34 28.23
N LYS A 14 -3.31 -20.13 27.53
CA LYS A 14 -3.28 -21.59 27.62
C LYS A 14 -2.91 -22.09 29.03
N TYR A 15 -1.98 -21.41 29.67
CA TYR A 15 -1.47 -21.82 31.00
C TYR A 15 -2.11 -21.02 32.15
N ASN A 16 -3.17 -20.24 31.90
CA ASN A 16 -3.86 -19.42 32.90
C ASN A 16 -2.93 -18.47 33.68
N LEU A 17 -1.97 -17.85 32.98
CA LEU A 17 -0.99 -16.93 33.60
C LEU A 17 -1.52 -15.48 33.69
N GLY A 18 -2.79 -15.24 33.31
CA GLY A 18 -3.37 -13.91 33.23
C GLY A 18 -3.17 -13.28 31.85
N GLU A 19 -3.26 -11.95 31.77
CA GLU A 19 -3.01 -11.20 30.54
C GLU A 19 -1.52 -10.85 30.42
N PHE A 20 -0.97 -10.96 29.21
CA PHE A 20 0.37 -10.44 28.90
C PHE A 20 0.31 -8.91 28.79
N LYS A 21 0.82 -8.21 29.81
CA LYS A 21 0.75 -6.72 29.92
C LYS A 21 2.12 -6.03 29.77
N ASN A 22 3.15 -6.76 29.44
CA ASN A 22 4.49 -6.19 29.33
C ASN A 22 4.56 -5.20 28.15
N PRO A 23 5.19 -4.03 28.33
CA PRO A 23 5.50 -3.16 27.20
C PRO A 23 6.39 -3.89 26.19
N VAL A 24 6.12 -3.67 24.90
CA VAL A 24 6.83 -4.35 23.81
C VAL A 24 7.58 -3.34 22.98
N ILE A 25 8.88 -3.54 22.80
CA ILE A 25 9.72 -2.79 21.88
C ILE A 25 9.99 -3.68 20.66
N ASP A 26 9.57 -3.23 19.48
CA ASP A 26 9.92 -3.89 18.22
C ASP A 26 11.26 -3.36 17.71
N THR A 27 12.29 -4.24 17.70
CA THR A 27 13.65 -3.87 17.25
C THR A 27 13.70 -3.43 15.79
N LEU A 28 12.78 -3.91 14.94
CA LEU A 28 12.66 -3.46 13.56
C LEU A 28 12.20 -2.00 13.49
N GLU A 29 11.17 -1.64 14.24
CA GLU A 29 10.65 -0.26 14.30
C GLU A 29 11.67 0.66 14.96
N LEU A 30 12.29 0.22 16.05
CA LEU A 30 13.36 0.97 16.71
C LEU A 30 14.54 1.21 15.78
N SER A 31 14.97 0.20 15.01
CA SER A 31 16.07 0.37 14.06
C SER A 31 15.75 1.36 12.93
N ARG A 32 14.50 1.35 12.45
CA ARG A 32 14.04 2.31 11.44
C ARG A 32 14.05 3.75 11.95
N THR A 33 13.78 3.93 13.24
CA THR A 33 13.83 5.23 13.90
C THR A 33 15.27 5.70 14.13
N LEU A 34 16.13 4.83 14.66
CA LEU A 34 17.51 5.20 15.00
C LEU A 34 18.44 5.28 13.79
N ASP A 35 18.18 4.48 12.78
CA ASP A 35 19.02 4.23 11.62
C ASP A 35 18.29 4.54 10.30
N ASN A 36 17.52 5.60 10.28
CA ASN A 36 16.67 6.00 9.16
C ASN A 36 17.41 6.16 7.82
N ASN A 37 18.72 6.38 7.85
CA ASN A 37 19.58 6.52 6.67
C ASN A 37 19.90 5.17 5.97
N TYR A 38 19.59 4.05 6.60
CA TYR A 38 19.87 2.72 6.05
C TYR A 38 18.65 2.09 5.40
N ALA A 39 18.87 1.43 4.27
CA ALA A 39 17.77 0.80 3.52
C ALA A 39 17.37 -0.59 4.04
N ARG A 40 18.25 -1.26 4.81
CA ARG A 40 18.03 -2.63 5.30
C ARG A 40 17.98 -2.66 6.81
N HIS A 41 16.95 -3.32 7.35
CA HIS A 41 16.70 -3.45 8.78
C HIS A 41 16.41 -4.91 9.20
N SER A 42 16.79 -5.91 8.38
CA SER A 42 16.75 -7.32 8.79
C SER A 42 17.73 -7.58 9.93
N LEU A 43 17.50 -8.64 10.73
CA LEU A 43 18.40 -9.01 11.83
C LEU A 43 19.83 -9.16 11.32
N SER A 44 20.06 -9.86 10.19
CA SER A 44 21.38 -10.00 9.55
C SER A 44 22.03 -8.65 9.18
N ALA A 45 21.22 -7.65 8.78
CA ALA A 45 21.75 -6.32 8.48
C ALA A 45 22.09 -5.54 9.77
N LEU A 46 21.31 -5.74 10.83
CA LEU A 46 21.53 -5.08 12.12
C LEU A 46 22.74 -5.65 12.86
N VAL A 47 22.92 -6.97 12.89
CA VAL A 47 24.08 -7.59 13.52
C VAL A 47 25.40 -7.14 12.88
N LYS A 48 25.42 -7.03 11.53
CA LYS A 48 26.56 -6.46 10.80
C LYS A 48 26.78 -4.98 11.11
N ARG A 49 25.72 -4.18 11.16
CA ARG A 49 25.78 -2.73 11.44
C ARG A 49 26.27 -2.41 12.84
N TYR A 50 25.77 -3.14 13.81
CA TYR A 50 26.12 -2.94 15.23
C TYR A 50 27.33 -3.74 15.67
N ASN A 51 27.98 -4.45 14.74
CA ASN A 51 29.16 -5.30 14.98
C ASN A 51 28.90 -6.31 16.11
N VAL A 52 27.72 -6.93 16.08
CA VAL A 52 27.34 -8.00 17.00
C VAL A 52 27.94 -9.31 16.50
N PRO A 53 28.55 -10.15 17.37
CA PRO A 53 29.01 -11.50 16.98
C PRO A 53 27.84 -12.30 16.40
N TRP A 54 28.02 -12.80 15.17
CA TRP A 54 26.98 -13.50 14.44
C TRP A 54 27.58 -14.54 13.50
N ASP A 55 27.05 -15.76 13.60
CA ASP A 55 27.40 -16.85 12.70
C ASP A 55 26.26 -17.08 11.70
N GLU A 56 26.53 -16.89 10.42
CA GLU A 56 25.52 -17.02 9.35
C GLU A 56 25.08 -18.50 9.16
N GLU A 57 25.86 -19.49 9.59
CA GLU A 57 25.48 -20.92 9.46
C GLU A 57 24.46 -21.35 10.54
N SER A 58 24.44 -20.66 11.67
CA SER A 58 23.49 -20.90 12.76
C SER A 58 22.19 -20.12 12.66
N HIS A 59 22.03 -19.30 11.62
CA HIS A 59 20.84 -18.53 11.35
C HIS A 59 19.62 -19.42 11.10
N HIS A 60 18.43 -18.99 11.54
CA HIS A 60 17.15 -19.72 11.59
C HIS A 60 16.96 -20.71 12.76
N ARG A 61 17.82 -20.68 13.74
CA ARG A 61 17.52 -21.30 15.04
C ARG A 61 16.90 -20.23 15.96
N GLY A 62 15.72 -20.51 16.51
CA GLY A 62 14.97 -19.53 17.27
C GLY A 62 15.69 -19.00 18.52
N ASP A 63 16.51 -19.82 19.18
CA ASP A 63 17.36 -19.43 20.30
C ASP A 63 18.47 -18.46 19.87
N TYR A 64 19.11 -18.74 18.75
CA TYR A 64 20.19 -17.92 18.21
C TYR A 64 19.70 -16.58 17.66
N ASP A 65 18.58 -16.60 16.95
CA ASP A 65 17.92 -15.36 16.45
C ASP A 65 17.45 -14.48 17.63
N ALA A 66 16.98 -15.09 18.73
CA ALA A 66 16.61 -14.36 19.94
C ALA A 66 17.83 -13.71 20.63
N GLU A 67 18.95 -14.43 20.74
CA GLU A 67 20.21 -13.90 21.28
C GLU A 67 20.73 -12.74 20.41
N GLY A 68 20.78 -12.91 19.09
CA GLY A 68 21.18 -11.85 18.15
C GLY A 68 20.28 -10.61 18.26
N THR A 69 18.97 -10.82 18.41
CA THR A 69 18.00 -9.73 18.62
C THR A 69 18.25 -9.01 19.92
N ALA A 70 18.54 -9.72 21.02
CA ALA A 70 18.84 -9.12 22.31
C ALA A 70 20.13 -8.29 22.27
N LEU A 71 21.20 -8.83 21.69
CA LEU A 71 22.48 -8.12 21.54
C LEU A 71 22.33 -6.85 20.67
N VAL A 72 21.58 -6.93 19.58
CA VAL A 72 21.24 -5.74 18.75
C VAL A 72 20.46 -4.73 19.57
N LEU A 73 19.46 -5.17 20.35
CA LEU A 73 18.68 -4.27 21.22
C LEU A 73 19.59 -3.56 22.24
N TYR A 74 20.52 -4.24 22.88
CA TYR A 74 21.49 -3.59 23.78
C TYR A 74 22.27 -2.48 23.08
N LYS A 75 22.74 -2.72 21.87
CA LYS A 75 23.44 -1.69 21.09
C LYS A 75 22.55 -0.50 20.70
N MET A 76 21.28 -0.76 20.46
CA MET A 76 20.31 0.31 20.25
C MET A 76 20.02 1.12 21.50
N LEU A 77 19.94 0.46 22.67
CA LEU A 77 19.79 1.13 23.96
C LEU A 77 21.00 1.99 24.30
N GLU A 78 22.24 1.50 24.08
CA GLU A 78 23.47 2.32 24.21
C GLU A 78 23.41 3.57 23.32
N LYS A 79 22.87 3.43 22.11
CA LYS A 79 22.70 4.55 21.16
C LYS A 79 21.62 5.54 21.61
N LEU A 80 20.55 5.07 22.23
CA LEU A 80 19.52 5.92 22.83
C LEU A 80 20.08 6.70 24.03
N ASP A 81 20.78 6.01 24.91
CA ASP A 81 21.45 6.62 26.08
C ASP A 81 22.42 7.72 25.65
N SER A 82 23.24 7.48 24.62
CA SER A 82 24.14 8.50 24.03
C SER A 82 23.42 9.75 23.51
N ARG A 83 22.10 9.67 23.28
CA ARG A 83 21.22 10.77 22.86
C ARG A 83 20.36 11.34 23.99
N ASN A 84 20.60 10.93 25.24
CA ASN A 84 19.82 11.27 26.44
C ASN A 84 18.33 10.90 26.30
N ILE A 85 18.03 9.73 25.69
CA ILE A 85 16.70 9.20 25.52
C ILE A 85 16.53 8.02 26.49
N GLU A 86 15.89 8.28 27.61
CA GLU A 86 15.75 7.33 28.72
C GLU A 86 14.34 6.77 28.87
N THR A 87 13.34 7.41 28.24
CA THR A 87 11.94 7.04 28.38
C THR A 87 11.26 6.74 27.04
N MET A 88 10.20 5.93 27.06
CA MET A 88 9.37 5.65 25.88
C MET A 88 8.71 6.92 25.32
N GLU A 89 8.39 7.88 26.19
CA GLU A 89 7.83 9.17 25.78
C GLU A 89 8.86 10.00 24.99
N GLN A 90 10.11 10.07 25.49
CA GLN A 90 11.20 10.72 24.77
C GLN A 90 11.49 10.03 23.43
N LEU A 91 11.45 8.69 23.39
CA LEU A 91 11.61 7.91 22.16
C LEU A 91 10.48 8.23 21.16
N SER A 92 9.24 8.32 21.62
CA SER A 92 8.09 8.67 20.79
C SER A 92 8.20 10.08 20.18
N ASN A 93 8.85 11.02 20.88
CA ASN A 93 9.05 12.39 20.42
C ASN A 93 10.15 12.51 19.33
N ILE A 94 11.05 11.52 19.22
CA ILE A 94 12.09 11.50 18.18
C ILE A 94 11.52 11.04 16.85
N VAL A 95 10.51 10.20 16.89
CA VAL A 95 9.80 9.78 15.70
C VAL A 95 8.97 10.98 15.26
N ASP A 96 9.50 11.79 14.35
CA ASP A 96 8.68 12.81 13.70
C ASP A 96 7.45 12.12 13.11
N SER A 97 6.30 12.35 13.74
CA SER A 97 5.02 11.76 13.34
C SER A 97 4.69 12.05 11.87
N LYS A 98 5.27 13.12 11.29
CA LYS A 98 5.16 13.48 9.88
C LYS A 98 5.93 12.55 8.95
N GLU A 99 6.96 11.85 9.42
CA GLU A 99 7.77 10.94 8.62
C GLU A 99 7.45 9.44 8.84
N MET A 100 6.60 9.10 9.79
CA MET A 100 6.23 7.70 10.08
C MET A 100 5.70 6.94 8.86
N TYR A 101 5.06 7.62 7.92
CA TYR A 101 4.60 7.00 6.68
C TYR A 101 5.74 6.41 5.84
N LYS A 102 6.98 6.89 5.98
CA LYS A 102 8.14 6.37 5.24
C LYS A 102 8.58 5.00 5.73
N TYR A 103 8.42 4.72 7.01
CA TYR A 103 9.00 3.55 7.67
C TYR A 103 7.97 2.48 8.05
N GLY A 104 6.68 2.83 8.12
CA GLY A 104 5.61 1.90 8.40
C GLY A 104 5.40 0.85 7.31
N ASN A 105 4.87 -0.31 7.69
CA ASN A 105 4.40 -1.30 6.72
C ASN A 105 3.24 -0.72 5.91
N THR A 106 3.30 -0.89 4.60
CA THR A 106 2.22 -0.48 3.69
C THR A 106 1.35 -1.67 3.35
N ASN A 107 0.06 -1.40 3.21
CA ASN A 107 -0.92 -2.37 2.78
C ASN A 107 -1.75 -1.75 1.65
N HIS A 108 -2.28 -2.61 0.77
CA HIS A 108 -3.23 -2.17 -0.24
C HIS A 108 -4.57 -1.83 0.40
N ILE A 109 -5.24 -0.85 -0.17
CA ILE A 109 -6.64 -0.51 0.10
C ILE A 109 -7.32 -0.17 -1.22
N ASN A 110 -8.62 -0.40 -1.30
CA ASN A 110 -9.46 0.05 -2.40
C ASN A 110 -10.36 1.20 -1.91
N ILE A 111 -10.54 2.21 -2.75
CA ILE A 111 -11.39 3.36 -2.42
C ILE A 111 -12.38 3.58 -3.56
N ILE A 112 -13.66 3.55 -3.27
CA ILE A 112 -14.75 3.80 -4.20
C ILE A 112 -15.37 5.16 -3.89
N ALA A 113 -15.48 6.03 -4.91
CA ALA A 113 -16.21 7.28 -4.78
C ALA A 113 -17.71 7.02 -5.01
N LEU A 114 -18.55 7.37 -4.05
CA LEU A 114 -19.98 7.18 -4.11
C LEU A 114 -20.74 8.34 -4.77
N ASN A 115 -20.18 9.55 -4.75
CA ASN A 115 -20.79 10.78 -5.24
C ASN A 115 -19.72 11.82 -5.60
N LYS A 116 -20.15 12.98 -6.10
CA LYS A 116 -19.22 14.09 -6.49
C LYS A 116 -18.32 14.54 -5.33
N LYS A 117 -18.79 14.53 -4.09
CA LYS A 117 -17.97 14.87 -2.91
C LYS A 117 -16.88 13.81 -2.70
N GLY A 118 -17.26 12.54 -2.76
CA GLY A 118 -16.33 11.42 -2.69
C GLY A 118 -15.28 11.45 -3.81
N LEU A 119 -15.69 11.74 -5.05
CA LEU A 119 -14.75 11.89 -6.17
C LEU A 119 -13.71 12.99 -5.89
N LYS A 120 -14.14 14.16 -5.41
CA LYS A 120 -13.21 15.23 -5.02
C LYS A 120 -12.27 14.81 -3.90
N ASN A 121 -12.77 14.08 -2.90
CA ASN A 121 -11.97 13.58 -1.79
C ASN A 121 -10.98 12.49 -2.26
N LEU A 122 -11.40 11.62 -3.18
CA LEU A 122 -10.52 10.62 -3.81
C LEU A 122 -9.34 11.29 -4.54
N PHE A 123 -9.59 12.33 -5.34
CA PHE A 123 -8.52 13.09 -6.00
C PHE A 123 -7.54 13.71 -5.01
N LYS A 124 -8.02 14.24 -3.86
CA LYS A 124 -7.16 14.77 -2.81
C LYS A 124 -6.29 13.67 -2.19
N ILE A 125 -6.88 12.51 -1.83
CA ILE A 125 -6.16 11.37 -1.27
C ILE A 125 -5.07 10.90 -2.25
N VAL A 126 -5.41 10.73 -3.53
CA VAL A 126 -4.44 10.34 -4.56
C VAL A 126 -3.34 11.39 -4.73
N SER A 127 -3.69 12.68 -4.70
CA SER A 127 -2.71 13.77 -4.78
C SER A 127 -1.76 13.74 -3.59
N PHE A 128 -2.26 13.63 -2.36
CA PHE A 128 -1.44 13.52 -1.15
C PHE A 128 -0.54 12.29 -1.18
N ALA A 129 -1.06 11.14 -1.63
CA ALA A 129 -0.29 9.91 -1.73
C ALA A 129 0.88 10.03 -2.72
N ASN A 130 0.71 10.80 -3.81
CA ASN A 130 1.72 10.99 -4.86
C ASN A 130 2.61 12.24 -4.67
N THR A 131 2.36 13.06 -3.66
CA THR A 131 3.15 14.25 -3.32
C THR A 131 3.67 14.20 -1.90
N THR A 132 2.83 14.58 -0.93
CA THR A 132 3.21 14.71 0.49
C THR A 132 3.68 13.40 1.10
N TYR A 133 3.02 12.30 0.75
CA TYR A 133 3.29 10.97 1.33
C TYR A 133 3.97 10.00 0.36
N LEU A 134 4.51 10.50 -0.74
CA LEU A 134 5.27 9.68 -1.68
C LEU A 134 6.61 9.25 -1.07
N TYR A 135 6.79 7.95 -0.90
CA TYR A 135 8.08 7.37 -0.52
C TYR A 135 8.27 6.01 -1.20
N LYS A 136 9.08 5.97 -2.26
CA LYS A 136 9.27 4.82 -3.18
C LYS A 136 7.99 4.42 -3.93
N THR A 137 6.86 4.38 -3.24
CA THR A 137 5.50 4.13 -3.75
C THR A 137 4.55 5.13 -3.12
N PRO A 138 3.41 5.44 -3.75
CA PRO A 138 2.36 6.25 -3.13
C PRO A 138 1.86 5.61 -1.83
N ARG A 139 1.76 6.41 -0.77
CA ARG A 139 1.31 5.97 0.56
C ARG A 139 0.29 6.96 1.09
N ILE A 140 -0.56 6.51 1.98
CA ILE A 140 -1.53 7.39 2.63
C ILE A 140 -1.77 6.96 4.08
N PRO A 141 -1.59 7.84 5.08
CA PRO A 141 -1.92 7.56 6.46
C PRO A 141 -3.43 7.40 6.68
N ARG A 142 -3.84 6.53 7.59
CA ARG A 142 -5.26 6.36 7.96
C ARG A 142 -5.92 7.66 8.43
N SER A 143 -5.19 8.54 9.12
CA SER A 143 -5.68 9.84 9.57
C SER A 143 -6.14 10.70 8.40
N VAL A 144 -5.38 10.72 7.30
CA VAL A 144 -5.75 11.46 6.08
C VAL A 144 -6.95 10.82 5.39
N ILE A 145 -7.02 9.48 5.33
CA ILE A 145 -8.20 8.79 4.81
C ILE A 145 -9.44 9.18 5.62
N ASN A 146 -9.35 9.19 6.95
CA ASN A 146 -10.47 9.56 7.82
C ASN A 146 -10.90 11.03 7.64
N GLU A 147 -9.94 11.93 7.42
CA GLU A 147 -10.22 13.36 7.15
C GLU A 147 -11.03 13.55 5.85
N TYR A 148 -10.74 12.76 4.82
CA TYR A 148 -11.40 12.85 3.51
C TYR A 148 -12.39 11.72 3.23
N ARG A 149 -12.91 11.04 4.27
CA ARG A 149 -13.75 9.83 4.13
C ARG A 149 -15.14 10.10 3.57
N GLU A 150 -15.64 11.32 3.69
CA GLU A 150 -17.01 11.68 3.26
C GLU A 150 -17.24 11.38 1.77
N GLY A 151 -18.27 10.58 1.46
CA GLY A 151 -18.63 10.17 0.11
C GLY A 151 -17.74 9.06 -0.47
N LEU A 152 -16.94 8.40 0.38
CA LEU A 152 -16.08 7.28 -0.01
C LEU A 152 -16.48 5.99 0.69
N LEU A 153 -16.29 4.85 0.01
CA LEU A 153 -16.22 3.53 0.62
C LEU A 153 -14.77 3.04 0.61
N ILE A 154 -14.31 2.61 1.77
CA ILE A 154 -12.95 2.09 1.96
C ILE A 154 -13.00 0.57 2.03
N GLY A 155 -12.41 -0.09 1.05
CA GLY A 155 -12.28 -1.54 0.96
C GLY A 155 -10.91 -2.04 1.42
N SER A 156 -10.86 -3.28 1.90
CA SER A 156 -9.62 -3.86 2.39
C SER A 156 -8.60 -4.15 1.28
N GLY A 157 -9.06 -4.42 0.06
CA GLY A 157 -8.18 -4.80 -1.05
C GLY A 157 -7.80 -6.29 -1.09
N CYS A 158 -6.73 -6.64 -1.81
CA CYS A 158 -6.30 -8.00 -2.12
C CYS A 158 -5.45 -8.67 -1.01
N TYR A 159 -4.66 -9.70 -1.36
CA TYR A 159 -3.75 -10.40 -0.43
C TYR A 159 -2.70 -9.47 0.22
N GLU A 160 -2.38 -8.36 -0.42
CA GLU A 160 -1.50 -7.32 0.14
C GLU A 160 -2.20 -6.43 1.17
N SER A 161 -3.49 -6.66 1.45
CA SER A 161 -4.26 -5.91 2.44
C SER A 161 -3.82 -6.21 3.87
N GLU A 162 -4.09 -5.27 4.76
CA GLU A 162 -3.87 -5.48 6.19
C GLU A 162 -4.76 -6.60 6.74
N VAL A 163 -6.04 -6.66 6.33
CA VAL A 163 -6.99 -7.67 6.79
C VAL A 163 -6.49 -9.07 6.46
N PHE A 164 -6.08 -9.32 5.21
CA PHE A 164 -5.59 -10.63 4.81
C PHE A 164 -4.31 -11.03 5.56
N LYS A 165 -3.33 -10.13 5.62
CA LYS A 165 -2.04 -10.38 6.29
C LYS A 165 -2.20 -10.62 7.80
N GLN A 166 -3.08 -9.90 8.45
CA GLN A 166 -3.27 -10.02 9.90
C GLN A 166 -4.17 -11.20 10.28
N ALA A 167 -5.05 -11.66 9.39
CA ALA A 167 -5.93 -12.81 9.64
C ALA A 167 -5.15 -14.11 9.94
N THR A 168 -3.92 -14.24 9.40
CA THR A 168 -3.06 -15.41 9.65
C THR A 168 -2.57 -15.51 11.10
N SER A 169 -2.37 -14.38 11.78
CA SER A 169 -1.69 -14.34 13.09
C SER A 169 -2.54 -13.75 14.22
N LYS A 170 -3.59 -13.01 13.91
CA LYS A 170 -4.42 -12.31 14.90
C LYS A 170 -5.60 -13.16 15.35
N SER A 171 -6.06 -12.96 16.59
CA SER A 171 -7.34 -13.50 17.06
C SER A 171 -8.51 -12.89 16.28
N GLU A 172 -9.70 -13.49 16.37
CA GLU A 172 -10.91 -12.96 15.73
C GLU A 172 -11.29 -11.57 16.28
N GLU A 173 -11.11 -11.35 17.58
CA GLU A 173 -11.34 -10.05 18.21
C GLU A 173 -10.40 -8.97 17.69
N GLU A 174 -9.10 -9.25 17.62
CA GLU A 174 -8.12 -8.32 17.08
C GLU A 174 -8.36 -8.05 15.59
N LEU A 175 -8.71 -9.10 14.81
CA LEU A 175 -9.06 -8.97 13.40
C LEU A 175 -10.33 -8.13 13.21
N SER A 176 -11.35 -8.32 14.06
CA SER A 176 -12.55 -7.51 14.07
C SER A 176 -12.24 -6.03 14.30
N ASN A 177 -11.32 -5.71 15.21
CA ASN A 177 -10.89 -4.33 15.45
C ASN A 177 -10.21 -3.70 14.22
N ILE A 178 -9.43 -4.47 13.47
CA ILE A 178 -8.84 -4.03 12.21
C ILE A 178 -9.92 -3.81 11.14
N ILE A 179 -10.85 -4.74 11.00
CA ILE A 179 -11.95 -4.72 10.04
C ILE A 179 -12.84 -3.49 10.22
N ARG A 180 -13.04 -3.02 11.45
CA ARG A 180 -13.88 -1.83 11.74
C ARG A 180 -13.44 -0.56 11.02
N PHE A 181 -12.17 -0.45 10.64
CA PHE A 181 -11.68 0.69 9.86
C PHE A 181 -12.29 0.72 8.45
N TYR A 182 -12.56 -0.44 7.86
CA TYR A 182 -13.06 -0.58 6.49
C TYR A 182 -14.59 -0.50 6.43
N ASP A 183 -15.12 -0.08 5.29
CA ASP A 183 -16.55 -0.10 5.03
C ASP A 183 -16.98 -1.44 4.46
N TYR A 184 -16.09 -2.07 3.69
CA TYR A 184 -16.25 -3.44 3.20
C TYR A 184 -14.91 -4.17 3.16
N VAL A 185 -14.97 -5.49 3.19
CA VAL A 185 -13.81 -6.37 3.12
C VAL A 185 -13.89 -7.21 1.85
N GLU A 186 -12.74 -7.48 1.25
CA GLU A 186 -12.62 -8.28 0.03
C GLU A 186 -11.94 -9.62 0.33
N VAL A 187 -12.43 -10.67 -0.32
CA VAL A 187 -11.76 -11.95 -0.42
C VAL A 187 -11.73 -12.39 -1.89
N GLN A 188 -10.70 -13.09 -2.29
CA GLN A 188 -10.53 -13.59 -3.65
C GLN A 188 -10.66 -15.10 -3.69
N PRO A 189 -10.87 -15.70 -4.88
CA PRO A 189 -10.81 -17.15 -5.07
C PRO A 189 -9.49 -17.74 -4.56
N PRO A 190 -9.48 -18.95 -3.97
CA PRO A 190 -8.26 -19.57 -3.44
C PRO A 190 -7.11 -19.63 -4.44
N GLU A 191 -7.38 -19.82 -5.73
CA GLU A 191 -6.37 -19.82 -6.81
C GLU A 191 -5.58 -18.50 -6.89
N CYS A 192 -6.18 -17.35 -6.52
CA CYS A 192 -5.49 -16.05 -6.49
C CYS A 192 -4.37 -15.99 -5.45
N TYR A 193 -4.37 -16.87 -4.48
CA TYR A 193 -3.37 -16.97 -3.42
C TYR A 193 -2.38 -18.12 -3.60
N SER A 194 -2.41 -18.83 -4.72
CA SER A 194 -1.57 -20.04 -4.97
C SER A 194 -0.08 -19.78 -4.80
N HIS A 195 0.39 -18.58 -5.12
CA HIS A 195 1.77 -18.17 -4.92
C HIS A 195 2.20 -18.13 -3.44
N LEU A 196 1.28 -17.91 -2.51
CA LEU A 196 1.57 -17.90 -1.07
C LEU A 196 1.79 -19.31 -0.51
N VAL A 197 1.24 -20.34 -1.18
CA VAL A 197 1.56 -21.74 -0.88
C VAL A 197 2.92 -22.11 -1.45
N GLU A 198 3.25 -21.62 -2.65
CA GLU A 198 4.56 -21.86 -3.26
C GLU A 198 5.70 -21.20 -2.49
N THR A 199 5.48 -20.02 -1.92
CA THR A 199 6.47 -19.32 -1.07
C THR A 199 6.56 -19.85 0.36
N GLY A 200 5.61 -20.72 0.77
CA GLY A 200 5.57 -21.29 2.12
C GLY A 200 4.92 -20.41 3.18
N ASP A 201 4.24 -19.32 2.77
CA ASP A 201 3.44 -18.50 3.68
C ASP A 201 2.23 -19.26 4.20
N PHE A 202 1.73 -20.22 3.43
CA PHE A 202 0.72 -21.21 3.81
C PHE A 202 1.22 -22.63 3.45
N ALA A 203 0.95 -23.61 4.30
CA ALA A 203 1.40 -24.97 4.06
C ALA A 203 0.66 -25.63 2.87
N ASN A 204 -0.58 -25.25 2.62
CA ASN A 204 -1.43 -25.78 1.55
C ASN A 204 -2.65 -24.89 1.29
N GLU A 205 -3.40 -25.19 0.24
CA GLU A 205 -4.65 -24.51 -0.13
C GLU A 205 -5.72 -24.56 0.97
N GLY A 206 -5.78 -25.64 1.75
CA GLY A 206 -6.73 -25.80 2.87
C GLY A 206 -6.51 -24.72 3.95
N GLU A 207 -5.27 -24.34 4.22
CA GLU A 207 -4.96 -23.23 5.13
C GLU A 207 -5.38 -21.88 4.55
N VAL A 208 -5.19 -21.66 3.25
CA VAL A 208 -5.69 -20.46 2.56
C VAL A 208 -7.21 -20.37 2.69
N ILE A 209 -7.93 -21.45 2.41
CA ILE A 209 -9.38 -21.54 2.57
C ILE A 209 -9.80 -21.26 4.03
N SER A 210 -9.08 -21.79 4.99
CA SER A 210 -9.35 -21.54 6.42
C SER A 210 -9.17 -20.07 6.78
N ASN A 211 -8.14 -19.42 6.25
CA ASN A 211 -7.91 -17.97 6.43
C ASN A 211 -9.03 -17.15 5.77
N ILE A 212 -9.46 -17.50 4.57
CA ILE A 212 -10.58 -16.85 3.88
C ILE A 212 -11.87 -16.99 4.71
N LYS A 213 -12.20 -18.20 5.21
CA LYS A 213 -13.37 -18.43 6.06
C LYS A 213 -13.32 -17.59 7.34
N LYS A 214 -12.16 -17.50 7.98
CA LYS A 214 -11.98 -16.65 9.16
C LYS A 214 -12.27 -15.18 8.85
N ILE A 215 -11.74 -14.64 7.74
CA ILE A 215 -12.01 -13.26 7.31
C ILE A 215 -13.51 -13.05 7.07
N ILE A 216 -14.16 -13.96 6.36
CA ILE A 216 -15.60 -13.88 6.06
C ILE A 216 -16.43 -13.85 7.35
N ASN A 217 -16.21 -14.81 8.25
CA ASN A 217 -16.97 -14.92 9.49
C ASN A 217 -16.77 -13.70 10.39
N THR A 218 -15.51 -13.31 10.64
CA THR A 218 -15.19 -12.13 11.46
C THR A 218 -15.77 -10.85 10.86
N THR A 219 -15.81 -10.73 9.52
CA THR A 219 -16.40 -9.56 8.85
C THR A 219 -17.91 -9.50 9.03
N ILE A 220 -18.59 -10.63 8.90
CA ILE A 220 -20.05 -10.75 9.11
C ILE A 220 -20.39 -10.43 10.58
N GLU A 221 -19.65 -10.99 11.53
CA GLU A 221 -19.83 -10.74 12.96
C GLU A 221 -19.55 -9.28 13.34
N ALA A 222 -18.59 -8.62 12.68
CA ALA A 222 -18.32 -7.21 12.83
C ALA A 222 -19.40 -6.29 12.19
N GLY A 223 -20.41 -6.87 11.52
CA GLY A 223 -21.47 -6.13 10.85
C GLY A 223 -21.03 -5.36 9.61
N LYS A 224 -19.92 -5.79 8.98
CA LYS A 224 -19.36 -5.16 7.77
C LYS A 224 -19.73 -5.95 6.51
N LEU A 225 -19.73 -5.25 5.37
CA LEU A 225 -19.92 -5.91 4.09
C LEU A 225 -18.69 -6.74 3.74
N ILE A 226 -18.93 -7.96 3.26
CA ILE A 226 -17.89 -8.84 2.71
C ILE A 226 -18.23 -9.15 1.26
N VAL A 227 -17.28 -9.02 0.36
CA VAL A 227 -17.46 -9.25 -1.09
C VAL A 227 -16.38 -10.17 -1.64
N ALA A 228 -16.75 -10.99 -2.60
CA ALA A 228 -15.82 -11.75 -3.42
C ALA A 228 -15.40 -10.92 -4.64
N THR A 229 -14.09 -10.72 -4.81
CA THR A 229 -13.49 -9.96 -5.93
C THR A 229 -12.49 -10.84 -6.67
N GLY A 230 -12.24 -10.55 -7.95
CA GLY A 230 -11.37 -11.39 -8.79
C GLY A 230 -9.89 -11.03 -8.74
N ASP A 231 -9.52 -9.88 -8.20
CA ASP A 231 -8.16 -9.30 -8.31
C ASP A 231 -7.63 -9.42 -9.77
N VAL A 232 -8.45 -8.98 -10.73
CA VAL A 232 -8.29 -9.26 -12.16
C VAL A 232 -7.04 -8.59 -12.73
N HIS A 233 -6.20 -9.39 -13.39
CA HIS A 233 -4.97 -8.95 -14.06
C HIS A 233 -4.87 -9.38 -15.52
N HIS A 234 -5.76 -10.24 -15.99
CA HIS A 234 -5.87 -10.68 -17.38
C HIS A 234 -7.32 -11.11 -17.69
N LEU A 235 -7.69 -11.11 -18.97
CA LEU A 235 -9.08 -11.31 -19.36
C LEU A 235 -9.52 -12.77 -19.26
N THR A 236 -8.84 -13.67 -19.96
CA THR A 236 -9.19 -15.10 -19.96
C THR A 236 -8.17 -15.90 -19.14
N ARG A 237 -8.49 -17.13 -18.82
CA ARG A 237 -7.58 -18.03 -18.11
C ARG A 237 -6.32 -18.31 -18.93
N GLU A 238 -6.44 -18.38 -20.24
CA GLU A 238 -5.34 -18.59 -21.18
C GLU A 238 -4.38 -17.40 -21.26
N ASP A 239 -4.88 -16.19 -21.05
CA ASP A 239 -4.06 -14.97 -21.08
C ASP A 239 -3.06 -14.88 -19.92
N LYS A 240 -3.15 -15.80 -18.97
CA LYS A 240 -2.15 -15.96 -17.89
C LYS A 240 -0.72 -15.99 -18.44
N ILE A 241 -0.51 -16.61 -19.61
CA ILE A 241 0.82 -16.70 -20.24
C ILE A 241 1.40 -15.31 -20.55
N TYR A 242 0.58 -14.35 -20.99
CA TYR A 242 1.04 -12.98 -21.26
C TYR A 242 1.45 -12.28 -19.96
N ARG A 243 0.68 -12.49 -18.89
CA ARG A 243 1.04 -11.97 -17.56
C ARG A 243 2.36 -12.58 -17.06
N GLU A 244 2.59 -13.87 -17.27
CA GLU A 244 3.85 -14.53 -16.92
C GLU A 244 5.05 -13.90 -17.62
N ILE A 245 4.91 -13.58 -18.91
CA ILE A 245 5.94 -12.89 -19.68
C ILE A 245 6.20 -11.51 -19.08
N ILE A 246 5.18 -10.70 -18.84
CA ILE A 246 5.28 -9.35 -18.29
C ILE A 246 5.92 -9.37 -16.90
N VAL A 247 5.48 -10.26 -16.02
CA VAL A 247 6.00 -10.40 -14.64
C VAL A 247 7.50 -10.73 -14.65
N ASN A 248 7.97 -11.54 -15.60
CA ASN A 248 9.36 -11.95 -15.69
C ASN A 248 10.26 -10.95 -16.43
N GLN A 249 9.70 -9.93 -17.08
CA GLN A 249 10.49 -8.89 -17.71
C GLN A 249 11.20 -8.00 -16.68
N LYS A 250 12.34 -7.46 -17.07
CA LYS A 250 12.99 -6.39 -16.31
C LYS A 250 12.19 -5.11 -16.47
N VAL A 251 11.80 -4.48 -15.37
CA VAL A 251 11.18 -3.17 -15.43
C VAL A 251 12.21 -2.08 -15.72
N PRO A 252 11.82 -0.95 -16.31
CA PRO A 252 12.71 0.20 -16.46
C PRO A 252 13.34 0.58 -15.11
N GLY A 253 14.65 0.81 -15.09
CA GLY A 253 15.40 1.03 -13.84
C GLY A 253 16.00 -0.25 -13.21
N GLY A 254 15.84 -1.44 -13.83
CA GLY A 254 16.57 -2.67 -13.45
C GLY A 254 15.91 -3.54 -12.38
N GLY A 255 14.68 -3.22 -11.97
CA GLY A 255 13.91 -4.06 -11.06
C GLY A 255 13.20 -5.23 -11.74
N ARG A 256 12.59 -6.11 -10.93
CA ARG A 256 11.67 -7.15 -11.37
C ARG A 256 10.35 -7.00 -10.61
N HIS A 257 9.28 -7.49 -11.20
CA HIS A 257 7.97 -7.58 -10.53
C HIS A 257 8.09 -8.35 -9.20
N PRO A 258 7.34 -7.99 -8.14
CA PRO A 258 7.41 -8.69 -6.84
C PRO A 258 7.25 -10.21 -6.94
N LEU A 259 6.30 -10.70 -7.74
CA LEU A 259 6.11 -12.12 -7.98
C LEU A 259 7.36 -12.81 -8.56
N ALA A 260 8.06 -12.16 -9.51
CA ALA A 260 9.30 -12.71 -10.07
C ALA A 260 10.49 -12.65 -9.10
N ARG A 261 10.49 -11.70 -8.15
CA ARG A 261 11.54 -11.62 -7.11
C ARG A 261 11.43 -12.74 -6.09
N GLY A 262 10.20 -13.19 -5.78
CA GLY A 262 9.93 -14.28 -4.85
C GLY A 262 10.30 -15.66 -5.37
N GLY A 263 10.79 -15.76 -6.61
CA GLY A 263 11.13 -17.07 -7.21
C GLY A 263 9.90 -17.91 -7.56
N ILE A 264 8.74 -17.32 -7.63
CA ILE A 264 7.46 -17.96 -7.93
C ILE A 264 7.53 -18.49 -9.37
N LYS A 265 7.28 -19.78 -9.53
CA LYS A 265 7.29 -20.47 -10.83
C LYS A 265 5.94 -20.38 -11.53
N ASN A 266 4.87 -20.48 -10.73
CA ASN A 266 3.50 -20.40 -11.23
C ASN A 266 2.81 -19.17 -10.64
N ILE A 267 2.68 -18.10 -11.42
CA ILE A 267 1.90 -16.95 -10.97
C ILE A 267 0.41 -17.35 -10.81
N PRO A 268 -0.32 -16.70 -9.88
CA PRO A 268 -1.73 -16.99 -9.68
C PRO A 268 -2.57 -16.66 -10.92
N SER A 269 -3.64 -17.39 -11.15
CA SER A 269 -4.60 -17.07 -12.22
C SER A 269 -5.60 -16.04 -11.72
N ASN A 270 -5.36 -14.80 -12.08
CA ASN A 270 -6.21 -13.63 -11.75
C ASN A 270 -7.00 -13.20 -13.00
N HIS A 271 -7.68 -14.15 -13.65
CA HIS A 271 -8.52 -13.87 -14.84
C HIS A 271 -9.85 -13.23 -14.44
N PHE A 272 -10.50 -12.60 -15.41
CA PHE A 272 -11.85 -12.08 -15.22
C PHE A 272 -12.85 -13.25 -15.16
N ARG A 273 -13.49 -13.40 -14.02
CA ARG A 273 -14.44 -14.47 -13.74
C ARG A 273 -15.88 -14.00 -13.94
N THR A 274 -16.69 -14.84 -14.57
CA THR A 274 -18.14 -14.67 -14.58
C THR A 274 -18.72 -14.92 -13.19
N THR A 275 -19.98 -14.54 -12.97
CA THR A 275 -20.69 -14.82 -11.71
C THR A 275 -20.74 -16.32 -11.42
N THR A 276 -20.93 -17.15 -12.46
CA THR A 276 -20.97 -18.61 -12.32
C THR A 276 -19.62 -19.15 -11.84
N GLU A 277 -18.53 -18.75 -12.48
CA GLU A 277 -17.17 -19.14 -12.08
C GLU A 277 -16.84 -18.68 -10.67
N MET A 278 -17.22 -17.44 -10.28
CA MET A 278 -17.05 -16.96 -8.91
C MET A 278 -17.84 -17.80 -7.91
N LEU A 279 -19.07 -18.21 -8.22
CA LEU A 279 -19.84 -19.09 -7.37
C LEU A 279 -19.21 -20.49 -7.24
N GLU A 280 -18.61 -21.01 -8.31
CA GLU A 280 -17.89 -22.28 -8.32
C GLU A 280 -16.60 -22.20 -7.48
N ASP A 281 -15.80 -21.14 -7.64
CA ASP A 281 -14.55 -20.93 -6.90
C ASP A 281 -14.76 -20.81 -5.38
N PHE A 282 -15.95 -20.38 -4.95
CA PHE A 282 -16.33 -20.30 -3.54
C PHE A 282 -17.22 -21.48 -3.08
N SER A 283 -17.23 -22.61 -3.81
CA SER A 283 -18.03 -23.82 -3.50
C SER A 283 -17.72 -24.46 -2.14
N PHE A 284 -16.61 -24.10 -1.52
CA PHE A 284 -16.24 -24.52 -0.15
C PHE A 284 -17.06 -23.82 0.96
N LEU A 285 -17.92 -22.85 0.61
CA LEU A 285 -18.87 -22.18 1.48
C LEU A 285 -20.28 -22.75 1.29
N ASP A 286 -21.15 -22.52 2.28
CA ASP A 286 -22.58 -22.78 2.12
C ASP A 286 -23.21 -21.82 1.09
N ASP A 287 -24.33 -22.25 0.50
CA ASP A 287 -24.99 -21.53 -0.60
C ASP A 287 -25.41 -20.10 -0.21
N LYS A 288 -25.84 -19.89 1.03
CA LYS A 288 -26.28 -18.59 1.52
C LYS A 288 -25.10 -17.61 1.61
N THR A 289 -24.02 -18.02 2.24
CA THR A 289 -22.80 -17.21 2.37
C THR A 289 -22.17 -16.94 1.01
N ARG A 290 -22.09 -17.94 0.14
CA ARG A 290 -21.58 -17.83 -1.21
C ARG A 290 -22.36 -16.80 -2.04
N LYS A 291 -23.71 -16.89 -2.04
CA LYS A 291 -24.56 -15.92 -2.71
C LYS A 291 -24.40 -14.52 -2.13
N LEU A 292 -24.31 -14.41 -0.81
CA LEU A 292 -24.14 -13.14 -0.12
C LEU A 292 -22.88 -12.39 -0.60
N ILE A 293 -21.73 -13.07 -0.67
CA ILE A 293 -20.45 -12.42 -0.99
C ILE A 293 -20.24 -12.22 -2.50
N VAL A 294 -20.80 -13.08 -3.36
CA VAL A 294 -20.60 -13.04 -4.82
C VAL A 294 -21.65 -12.17 -5.51
N ILE A 295 -22.87 -12.12 -5.00
CA ILE A 295 -24.01 -11.48 -5.68
C ILE A 295 -24.58 -10.34 -4.84
N ASP A 296 -25.07 -10.62 -3.63
CA ASP A 296 -25.92 -9.70 -2.91
C ASP A 296 -25.13 -8.44 -2.43
N ASN A 297 -23.98 -8.64 -1.81
CA ASN A 297 -23.15 -7.53 -1.31
C ASN A 297 -22.46 -6.71 -2.42
N PRO A 298 -21.91 -7.32 -3.51
CA PRO A 298 -21.43 -6.52 -4.64
C PRO A 298 -22.49 -5.62 -5.26
N ASN A 299 -23.72 -6.14 -5.48
CA ASN A 299 -24.84 -5.33 -5.96
C ASN A 299 -25.19 -4.21 -4.97
N LYS A 300 -25.24 -4.52 -3.67
CA LYS A 300 -25.49 -3.53 -2.65
C LYS A 300 -24.45 -2.40 -2.66
N ILE A 301 -23.18 -2.69 -2.87
CA ILE A 301 -22.13 -1.67 -3.02
C ILE A 301 -22.35 -0.85 -4.29
N ALA A 302 -22.68 -1.49 -5.41
CA ALA A 302 -22.99 -0.80 -6.66
C ALA A 302 -24.19 0.16 -6.53
N ASP A 303 -25.25 -0.27 -5.83
CA ASP A 303 -26.45 0.53 -5.58
C ASP A 303 -26.19 1.74 -4.64
N MET A 304 -25.11 1.76 -3.88
CA MET A 304 -24.71 2.90 -3.05
C MET A 304 -24.09 4.04 -3.87
N ALA A 305 -23.60 3.75 -5.08
CA ALA A 305 -22.91 4.73 -5.91
C ALA A 305 -23.89 5.50 -6.79
N GLU A 306 -23.78 6.82 -6.80
CA GLU A 306 -24.50 7.69 -7.71
C GLU A 306 -23.83 7.68 -9.09
N ILE A 307 -24.60 7.97 -10.13
CA ILE A 307 -24.05 8.25 -11.46
C ILE A 307 -23.40 9.63 -11.40
N ILE A 308 -22.09 9.70 -11.57
CA ILE A 308 -21.32 10.94 -11.54
C ILE A 308 -20.53 11.12 -12.83
N GLU A 309 -20.50 12.36 -13.33
CA GLU A 309 -19.58 12.75 -14.39
C GLU A 309 -18.18 12.92 -13.79
N VAL A 310 -17.24 12.10 -14.25
CA VAL A 310 -15.84 12.13 -13.81
C VAL A 310 -15.06 13.22 -14.53
N ILE A 311 -15.42 13.49 -15.78
CA ILE A 311 -14.77 14.50 -16.61
C ILE A 311 -15.24 15.88 -16.18
N ILE A 312 -14.30 16.78 -15.87
CA ILE A 312 -14.59 18.18 -15.57
C ILE A 312 -15.00 18.84 -16.91
N GLU A 313 -16.20 19.41 -16.94
CA GLU A 313 -16.63 20.20 -18.08
C GLU A 313 -15.77 21.48 -18.20
N THR A 314 -14.94 21.51 -19.22
CA THR A 314 -14.08 22.67 -19.54
C THR A 314 -14.63 23.51 -20.66
N GLY A 315 -15.85 23.18 -21.17
CA GLY A 315 -16.41 23.83 -22.39
C GLY A 315 -15.60 23.55 -23.65
N GLY A 316 -14.85 22.44 -23.70
CA GLY A 316 -13.98 22.07 -24.81
C GLY A 316 -12.60 22.75 -24.77
N ILE A 317 -12.34 23.59 -23.77
CA ILE A 317 -11.05 24.28 -23.59
C ILE A 317 -10.21 23.47 -22.60
N PRO A 318 -8.97 23.10 -22.91
CA PRO A 318 -8.06 22.48 -21.96
C PRO A 318 -7.91 23.34 -20.70
N PHE A 319 -7.95 22.71 -19.53
CA PHE A 319 -7.69 23.42 -18.28
C PHE A 319 -6.20 23.73 -18.16
N SER A 320 -5.85 25.02 -18.28
CA SER A 320 -4.49 25.50 -18.05
C SER A 320 -4.38 26.06 -16.62
N PRO A 321 -3.41 25.63 -15.81
CA PRO A 321 -3.18 26.20 -14.49
C PRO A 321 -2.77 27.66 -14.61
N LYS A 322 -3.34 28.53 -13.77
CA LYS A 322 -2.91 29.93 -13.69
C LYS A 322 -1.56 29.99 -12.98
N ILE A 323 -0.55 30.42 -13.70
CA ILE A 323 0.79 30.66 -13.16
C ILE A 323 1.01 32.17 -13.13
N ASP A 324 1.28 32.72 -11.96
CA ASP A 324 1.52 34.15 -11.81
C ASP A 324 2.68 34.60 -12.69
N LYS A 325 2.50 35.70 -13.41
CA LYS A 325 3.50 36.29 -14.33
C LYS A 325 3.97 35.34 -15.43
N SER A 326 3.14 34.38 -15.84
CA SER A 326 3.52 33.43 -16.91
C SER A 326 3.82 34.16 -18.22
N VAL A 327 3.01 35.13 -18.59
CA VAL A 327 3.16 35.92 -19.82
C VAL A 327 4.49 36.72 -19.80
N GLU A 328 4.74 37.45 -18.74
CA GLU A 328 5.99 38.22 -18.57
C GLU A 328 7.20 37.28 -18.59
N THR A 329 7.14 36.18 -17.87
CA THR A 329 8.24 35.20 -17.81
C THR A 329 8.54 34.60 -19.18
N VAL A 330 7.52 34.18 -19.92
CA VAL A 330 7.70 33.63 -21.27
C VAL A 330 8.27 34.68 -22.20
N THR A 331 7.76 35.91 -22.14
CA THR A 331 8.25 37.03 -22.95
C THR A 331 9.74 37.29 -22.69
N ASP A 332 10.12 37.42 -21.45
CA ASP A 332 11.52 37.67 -21.05
C ASP A 332 12.46 36.55 -21.49
N LEU A 333 12.03 35.29 -21.32
CA LEU A 333 12.79 34.11 -21.75
C LEU A 333 13.00 34.09 -23.26
N VAL A 334 11.95 34.37 -24.02
CA VAL A 334 11.99 34.33 -25.51
C VAL A 334 12.88 35.45 -26.03
N PHE A 335 12.69 36.68 -25.57
CA PHE A 335 13.52 37.83 -26.05
C PHE A 335 14.98 37.70 -25.58
N THR A 336 15.24 37.31 -24.35
CA THR A 336 16.59 37.04 -23.89
C THR A 336 17.27 35.99 -24.76
N LYS A 337 16.61 34.88 -25.01
CA LYS A 337 17.18 33.81 -25.83
C LYS A 337 17.38 34.24 -27.30
N ALA A 338 16.47 35.03 -27.83
CA ALA A 338 16.60 35.57 -29.18
C ALA A 338 17.79 36.52 -29.29
N SER A 339 17.96 37.40 -28.31
CA SER A 339 19.12 38.32 -28.27
C SER A 339 20.46 37.58 -28.14
N ASP A 340 20.51 36.53 -27.33
CA ASP A 340 21.69 35.64 -27.24
C ASP A 340 22.05 34.97 -28.56
N MET A 341 21.04 34.60 -29.36
CA MET A 341 21.24 33.87 -30.63
C MET A 341 21.49 34.78 -31.83
N TYR A 342 20.82 35.93 -31.90
CA TYR A 342 20.77 36.78 -33.08
C TYR A 342 21.36 38.18 -32.86
N GLY A 343 21.77 38.50 -31.62
CA GLY A 343 22.32 39.82 -31.24
C GLY A 343 21.24 40.81 -30.80
N ASP A 344 21.72 41.96 -30.26
CA ASP A 344 20.89 43.09 -29.86
C ASP A 344 21.40 44.35 -30.59
N PRO A 345 20.56 45.07 -31.41
CA PRO A 345 19.15 44.84 -31.61
C PRO A 345 18.84 43.54 -32.43
N LEU A 346 17.68 42.93 -32.20
CA LEU A 346 17.24 41.80 -32.98
C LEU A 346 17.03 42.16 -34.45
N PRO A 347 17.34 41.24 -35.42
CA PRO A 347 16.93 41.42 -36.83
C PRO A 347 15.41 41.56 -36.95
N TYR A 348 14.96 42.51 -37.76
CA TYR A 348 13.52 42.82 -37.94
C TYR A 348 12.64 41.59 -38.18
N ASN A 349 13.08 40.68 -39.04
CA ASN A 349 12.32 39.46 -39.38
C ASN A 349 12.22 38.47 -38.17
N ILE A 350 13.17 38.47 -37.27
CA ILE A 350 13.13 37.67 -36.05
C ILE A 350 12.19 38.29 -35.02
N GLU A 351 12.29 39.62 -34.83
CA GLU A 351 11.41 40.34 -33.92
C GLU A 351 9.94 40.27 -34.35
N GLU A 352 9.68 40.44 -35.67
CA GLU A 352 8.34 40.30 -36.27
C GLU A 352 7.79 38.88 -36.03
N ARG A 353 8.62 37.85 -36.24
CA ARG A 353 8.21 36.45 -36.03
C ARG A 353 7.89 36.17 -34.58
N ILE A 354 8.71 36.58 -33.64
CA ILE A 354 8.49 36.44 -32.19
C ILE A 354 7.18 37.13 -31.80
N SER A 355 7.00 38.38 -32.25
CA SER A 355 5.81 39.15 -31.93
C SER A 355 4.55 38.48 -32.46
N LYS A 356 4.60 37.93 -33.68
CA LYS A 356 3.49 37.20 -34.25
C LYS A 356 3.15 35.93 -33.47
N GLU A 357 4.13 35.14 -33.11
CA GLU A 357 3.92 33.89 -32.33
C GLU A 357 3.41 34.17 -30.91
N LEU A 358 3.97 35.15 -30.23
CA LEU A 358 3.58 35.47 -28.85
C LEU A 358 2.19 36.13 -28.77
N TYR A 359 1.93 37.11 -29.65
CA TYR A 359 0.73 37.94 -29.55
C TYR A 359 -0.35 37.61 -30.59
N GLY A 360 0.01 36.97 -31.73
CA GLY A 360 -0.91 36.72 -32.82
C GLY A 360 -1.42 35.31 -32.93
N ASP A 361 -0.67 34.31 -32.47
CA ASP A 361 -1.01 32.90 -32.64
C ASP A 361 -1.54 32.25 -31.31
N GLY A 362 -1.95 33.04 -30.33
CA GLY A 362 -2.62 32.58 -29.10
C GLY A 362 -1.69 31.91 -28.07
N VAL A 363 -0.38 32.08 -28.16
CA VAL A 363 0.55 31.48 -27.20
C VAL A 363 0.30 31.98 -25.77
N TYR A 364 -0.12 33.24 -25.62
CA TYR A 364 -0.46 33.79 -24.31
C TYR A 364 -1.83 33.31 -23.78
N GLU A 365 -2.68 32.78 -24.62
CA GLU A 365 -3.98 32.23 -24.22
C GLU A 365 -3.87 30.76 -23.77
N ALA A 366 -2.82 30.08 -24.19
CA ALA A 366 -2.53 28.71 -23.86
C ALA A 366 -1.83 28.56 -22.51
#